data_f5fa54c45a53839431d82cf13a72322b
#
_entry.id   f5fa54c45a53839431d82cf13a72322b
#
_cell.length_a   1.000
_cell.length_b   1.000
_cell.length_c   1.000
_cell.angle_alpha   90.00
_cell.angle_beta   90.00
_cell.angle_gamma   90.00
#
_symmetry.space_group_name_H-M   'P 1'
#
loop_
_entity.id
_entity.type
_entity.pdbx_description
1 polymer ?
#
loop_
_entity_poly.entity_id
_entity_poly.type
_entity_poly.pdbx_seq_one_letter_code
_entity_poly.pdbx_strand_id
1 'polypeptide(L)'
;MSKNKGFSDTSANRYSLALYELASEASVITKVEENSNSFLELISNSKDFRNLIKDPTLSQEILKNVMNKISENFNLETLFKNFLNFLILKRRFFYIHQILNSFHEICSEKKRRVKSRNQIG
;
A
#
# COMPACT_ATOMS: atom_id res chain seq x y z
N MET A 1 24.57 0.99 -2.88
CA MET A 1 24.20 0.68 -2.96
C MET A 1 23.53 0.08 -3.54
N SER A 2 23.20 -0.19 -3.58
CA SER A 2 22.61 -0.73 -3.94
C SER A 2 22.11 -1.13 -4.62
N LYS A 3 21.81 -1.45 -4.94
CA LYS A 3 21.48 -1.85 -5.53
C LYS A 3 20.64 -2.18 -6.11
N ASN A 4 20.06 -2.41 -6.26
CA ASN A 4 19.33 -2.77 -6.78
C ASN A 4 18.77 -3.29 -7.53
N LYS A 5 18.43 -3.50 -7.73
CA LYS A 5 18.18 -4.40 -8.52
C LYS A 5 16.79 -4.71 -8.69
N GLY A 6 16.16 -5.18 -9.62
CA GLY A 6 14.79 -5.53 -9.77
C GLY A 6 13.90 -4.42 -9.25
N PHE A 7 12.95 -4.78 -8.41
CA PHE A 7 12.11 -3.80 -7.73
C PHE A 7 12.87 -3.26 -6.53
N SER A 8 13.11 -1.98 -6.53
CA SER A 8 13.96 -1.35 -5.52
C SER A 8 13.12 -0.53 -4.55
N ASP A 9 13.78 -0.05 -3.49
CA ASP A 9 13.17 0.88 -2.56
C ASP A 9 12.72 2.15 -3.29
N THR A 10 13.45 2.57 -4.30
CA THR A 10 13.08 3.73 -5.09
C THR A 10 11.75 3.50 -5.80
N SER A 11 11.58 2.31 -6.37
CA SER A 11 10.33 1.97 -7.03
C SER A 11 9.18 1.91 -6.06
N ALA A 12 9.40 1.27 -4.90
CA ALA A 12 8.38 1.20 -3.86
C ALA A 12 7.98 2.59 -3.41
N ASN A 13 8.98 3.47 -3.24
CA ASN A 13 8.73 4.83 -2.80
C ASN A 13 7.91 5.61 -3.83
N ARG A 14 8.14 5.34 -5.10
CA ARG A 14 7.40 6.00 -6.16
C ARG A 14 5.93 5.64 -6.13
N TYR A 15 5.63 4.36 -5.96
CA TYR A 15 4.23 3.90 -5.85
C TYR A 15 3.57 4.44 -4.60
N SER A 16 4.27 4.40 -3.48
CA SER A 16 3.69 4.87 -2.22
C SER A 16 3.51 6.38 -2.20
N LEU A 17 4.41 7.13 -2.83
CA LEU A 17 4.24 8.57 -2.93
C LEU A 17 3.01 8.91 -3.77
N ALA A 18 2.81 8.17 -4.87
CA ALA A 18 1.62 8.36 -5.69
C ALA A 18 0.36 8.11 -4.88
N LEU A 19 0.36 7.04 -4.07
CA LEU A 19 -0.78 6.75 -3.22
C LEU A 19 -1.03 7.88 -2.23
N TYR A 20 0.05 8.38 -1.63
CA TYR A 20 -0.07 9.48 -0.67
C TYR A 20 -0.68 10.72 -1.32
N GLU A 21 -0.19 11.07 -2.51
CA GLU A 21 -0.67 12.26 -3.20
C GLU A 21 -2.13 12.13 -3.59
N LEU A 22 -2.53 10.95 -4.09
CA LEU A 22 -3.92 10.72 -4.44
C LEU A 22 -4.83 10.81 -3.23
N ALA A 23 -4.40 10.21 -2.12
CA ALA A 23 -5.19 10.23 -0.88
C ALA A 23 -5.27 11.65 -0.33
N SER A 24 -4.20 12.41 -0.46
CA SER A 24 -4.17 13.80 -0.01
C SER A 24 -5.15 14.65 -0.80
N GLU A 25 -5.12 14.50 -2.11
CA GLU A 25 -6.03 15.26 -2.99
C GLU A 25 -7.48 14.95 -2.71
N ALA A 26 -7.76 13.68 -2.40
CA ALA A 26 -9.13 13.26 -2.12
C ALA A 26 -9.52 13.46 -0.65
N SER A 27 -8.59 13.95 0.17
CA SER A 27 -8.82 14.18 1.60
C SER A 27 -9.19 12.90 2.34
N VAL A 28 -8.57 11.78 1.97
CA VAL A 28 -8.85 10.49 2.60
C VAL A 28 -7.57 9.82 3.12
N ILE A 29 -6.54 10.62 3.42
CA ILE A 29 -5.28 10.06 3.89
C ILE A 29 -5.47 9.20 5.14
N THR A 30 -6.21 9.68 6.12
CA THR A 30 -6.42 8.95 7.36
C THR A 30 -7.08 7.61 7.08
N LYS A 31 -8.08 7.61 6.23
CA LYS A 31 -8.79 6.38 5.89
C LYS A 31 -7.87 5.40 5.15
N VAL A 32 -7.11 5.91 4.19
CA VAL A 32 -6.19 5.07 3.43
C VAL A 32 -5.10 4.52 4.34
N GLU A 33 -4.64 5.34 5.29
CA GLU A 33 -3.64 4.91 6.25
C GLU A 33 -4.17 3.77 7.12
N GLU A 34 -5.41 3.89 7.57
CA GLU A 34 -6.06 2.83 8.34
C GLU A 34 -6.19 1.56 7.53
N ASN A 35 -6.60 1.69 6.27
CA ASN A 35 -6.72 0.54 5.39
C ASN A 35 -5.37 -0.12 5.18
N SER A 36 -4.33 0.67 5.02
CA SER A 36 -2.98 0.18 4.84
C SER A 36 -2.54 -0.61 6.08
N ASN A 37 -2.82 -0.09 7.27
CA ASN A 37 -2.51 -0.78 8.51
C ASN A 37 -3.21 -2.13 8.60
N SER A 38 -4.49 -2.14 8.27
CA SER A 38 -5.27 -3.38 8.30
C SER A 38 -4.71 -4.40 7.34
N PHE A 39 -4.33 -3.95 6.17
CA PHE A 39 -3.78 -4.81 5.15
C PHE A 39 -2.43 -5.38 5.57
N LEU A 40 -1.58 -4.55 6.16
CA LEU A 40 -0.29 -5.01 6.67
C LEU A 40 -0.46 -6.02 7.79
N GLU A 41 -1.45 -5.79 8.64
CA GLU A 41 -1.76 -6.75 9.71
C GLU A 41 -2.19 -8.09 9.13
N LEU A 42 -3.01 -8.06 8.09
CA LEU A 42 -3.45 -9.28 7.43
C LEU A 42 -2.25 -10.03 6.85
N ILE A 43 -1.35 -9.32 6.22
CA ILE A 43 -0.13 -9.92 5.68
C ILE A 43 0.68 -10.57 6.80
N SER A 44 0.78 -9.87 7.92
CA SER A 44 1.59 -10.32 9.05
C SER A 44 1.00 -11.55 9.71
N ASN A 45 -0.32 -11.61 9.82
CA ASN A 45 -1.00 -12.64 10.59
C ASN A 45 -1.44 -13.85 9.78
N SER A 46 -1.44 -13.76 8.46
CA SER A 46 -1.92 -14.86 7.63
C SER A 46 -0.81 -15.37 6.73
N LYS A 47 -0.32 -16.55 7.05
CA LYS A 47 0.67 -17.21 6.22
C LYS A 47 0.11 -17.50 4.83
N ASP A 48 -1.15 -17.92 4.79
CA ASP A 48 -1.81 -18.21 3.52
C ASP A 48 -1.87 -16.99 2.64
N PHE A 49 -2.17 -15.83 3.23
CA PHE A 49 -2.25 -14.61 2.47
C PHE A 49 -0.87 -14.19 1.95
N ARG A 50 0.16 -14.35 2.78
CA ARG A 50 1.54 -14.07 2.33
C ARG A 50 1.92 -14.95 1.16
N ASN A 51 1.57 -16.23 1.23
CA ASN A 51 1.87 -17.16 0.15
C ASN A 51 1.12 -16.79 -1.12
N LEU A 52 -0.12 -16.38 -0.97
CA LEU A 52 -0.93 -15.97 -2.11
C LEU A 52 -0.32 -14.76 -2.81
N ILE A 53 0.12 -13.78 -2.05
CA ILE A 53 0.73 -12.57 -2.63
C ILE A 53 1.97 -12.91 -3.43
N LYS A 54 2.75 -13.87 -2.94
CA LYS A 54 4.03 -14.21 -3.55
C LYS A 54 3.93 -15.25 -4.65
N ASP A 55 2.75 -15.76 -4.92
CA ASP A 55 2.56 -16.81 -5.90
C ASP A 55 2.54 -16.24 -7.31
N PRO A 56 3.59 -16.44 -8.10
CA PRO A 56 3.64 -15.86 -9.44
C PRO A 56 2.74 -16.58 -10.45
N THR A 57 2.16 -17.72 -10.05
CA THR A 57 1.31 -18.49 -10.96
C THR A 57 -0.14 -18.06 -10.92
N LEU A 58 -0.52 -17.22 -9.95
CA LEU A 58 -1.90 -16.76 -9.84
C LEU A 58 -2.24 -15.77 -10.95
N SER A 59 -3.41 -15.94 -11.53
CA SER A 59 -3.86 -15.02 -12.56
C SER A 59 -4.31 -13.71 -11.92
N GLN A 60 -4.33 -12.66 -12.73
CA GLN A 60 -4.81 -11.36 -12.26
C GLN A 60 -6.26 -11.42 -11.86
N GLU A 61 -7.02 -12.25 -12.55
CA GLU A 61 -8.45 -12.38 -12.24
C GLU A 61 -8.67 -12.96 -10.84
N ILE A 62 -7.90 -13.97 -10.48
CA ILE A 62 -8.00 -14.57 -9.15
C ILE A 62 -7.61 -13.57 -8.09
N LEU A 63 -6.52 -12.84 -8.32
CA LEU A 63 -6.08 -11.81 -7.37
C LEU A 63 -7.14 -10.74 -7.20
N LYS A 64 -7.75 -10.29 -8.29
CA LYS A 64 -8.79 -9.29 -8.22
C LYS A 64 -9.99 -9.77 -7.41
N ASN A 65 -10.37 -11.03 -7.61
CA ASN A 65 -11.51 -11.59 -6.87
C ASN A 65 -11.21 -11.64 -5.38
N VAL A 66 -10.00 -12.05 -5.02
CA VAL A 66 -9.59 -12.10 -3.61
C VAL A 66 -9.58 -10.69 -3.02
N MET A 67 -9.04 -9.73 -3.76
CA MET A 67 -8.99 -8.34 -3.27
C MET A 67 -10.37 -7.75 -3.12
N ASN A 68 -11.30 -8.10 -4.01
CA ASN A 68 -12.67 -7.62 -3.88
C ASN A 68 -13.32 -8.13 -2.60
N LYS A 69 -13.08 -9.38 -2.26
CA LYS A 69 -13.62 -9.95 -1.03
C LYS A 69 -13.02 -9.28 0.21
N ILE A 70 -11.72 -9.04 0.18
CA ILE A 70 -11.05 -8.35 1.26
C ILE A 70 -11.59 -6.94 1.40
N SER A 71 -11.80 -6.26 0.28
CA SER A 71 -12.33 -4.90 0.27
C SER A 71 -13.69 -4.84 0.95
N GLU A 72 -14.53 -5.82 0.69
CA GLU A 72 -15.85 -5.87 1.31
C GLU A 72 -15.76 -6.13 2.80
N ASN A 73 -14.90 -7.08 3.19
CA ASN A 73 -14.78 -7.45 4.60
C ASN A 73 -14.18 -6.35 5.44
N PHE A 74 -13.22 -5.61 4.89
CA PHE A 74 -12.53 -4.56 5.62
C PHE A 74 -13.09 -3.17 5.35
N ASN A 75 -14.08 -3.08 4.48
CA ASN A 75 -14.68 -1.80 4.10
C ASN A 75 -13.61 -0.81 3.65
N LEU A 76 -12.81 -1.22 2.68
CA LEU A 76 -11.70 -0.41 2.20
C LEU A 76 -12.20 0.82 1.45
N GLU A 77 -11.46 1.91 1.60
CA GLU A 77 -11.70 3.12 0.85
C GLU A 77 -11.57 2.82 -0.65
N THR A 78 -12.44 3.42 -1.44
CA THR A 78 -12.45 3.18 -2.89
C THR A 78 -11.09 3.47 -3.51
N LEU A 79 -10.45 4.55 -3.08
CA LEU A 79 -9.13 4.91 -3.60
C LEU A 79 -8.10 3.82 -3.33
N PHE A 80 -8.12 3.28 -2.12
CA PHE A 80 -7.19 2.21 -1.75
C PHE A 80 -7.48 0.95 -2.55
N LYS A 81 -8.74 0.61 -2.71
CA LYS A 81 -9.16 -0.54 -3.51
C LYS A 81 -8.67 -0.40 -4.95
N ASN A 82 -8.84 0.78 -5.51
CA ASN A 82 -8.40 1.03 -6.88
C ASN A 82 -6.88 0.93 -6.98
N PHE A 83 -6.17 1.37 -5.95
CA PHE A 83 -4.72 1.27 -5.94
C PHE A 83 -4.28 -0.20 -5.95
N LEU A 84 -4.94 -1.04 -5.16
CA LEU A 84 -4.63 -2.47 -5.15
C LEU A 84 -4.85 -3.09 -6.54
N ASN A 85 -5.97 -2.75 -7.17
CA ASN A 85 -6.26 -3.26 -8.51
C ASN A 85 -5.24 -2.76 -9.52
N PHE A 86 -4.79 -1.52 -9.35
CA PHE A 86 -3.76 -0.95 -10.22
C PHE A 86 -2.46 -1.76 -10.10
N LEU A 87 -2.07 -2.11 -8.88
CA LEU A 87 -0.87 -2.90 -8.67
C LEU A 87 -0.99 -4.29 -9.30
N ILE A 88 -2.18 -4.87 -9.20
CA ILE A 88 -2.41 -6.18 -9.84
C ILE A 88 -2.24 -6.05 -11.35
N LEU A 89 -2.84 -5.03 -11.92
CA LEU A 89 -2.78 -4.80 -13.36
C LEU A 89 -1.35 -4.60 -13.84
N LYS A 90 -0.56 -3.88 -13.06
CA LYS A 90 0.83 -3.60 -13.41
C LYS A 90 1.78 -4.73 -13.03
N ARG A 91 1.25 -5.80 -12.46
CA ARG A 91 2.02 -6.95 -12.00
C ARG A 91 3.04 -6.54 -10.93
N ARG A 92 2.62 -5.60 -10.07
CA ARG A 92 3.43 -5.12 -8.95
C ARG A 92 2.82 -5.46 -7.61
N PHE A 93 1.71 -6.18 -7.61
CA PHE A 93 1.05 -6.57 -6.36
C PHE A 93 1.96 -7.42 -5.48
N PHE A 94 2.84 -8.14 -6.10
CA PHE A 94 3.85 -8.96 -5.44
C PHE A 94 4.64 -8.15 -4.40
N TYR A 95 4.76 -6.85 -4.61
CA TYR A 95 5.56 -5.97 -3.77
C TYR A 95 4.71 -5.14 -2.82
N ILE A 96 3.47 -5.54 -2.59
CA ILE A 96 2.53 -4.73 -1.80
C ILE A 96 3.05 -4.46 -0.39
N HIS A 97 3.68 -5.45 0.23
CA HIS A 97 4.21 -5.27 1.58
C HIS A 97 5.23 -4.14 1.63
N GLN A 98 6.15 -4.16 0.69
CA GLN A 98 7.20 -3.16 0.60
C GLN A 98 6.63 -1.78 0.30
N ILE A 99 5.65 -1.73 -0.60
CA ILE A 99 5.02 -0.47 -0.99
C ILE A 99 4.28 0.14 0.19
N LEU A 100 3.54 -0.66 0.95
CA LEU A 100 2.78 -0.15 2.08
C LEU A 100 3.68 0.28 3.23
N ASN A 101 4.80 -0.42 3.44
CA ASN A 101 5.76 0.03 4.44
C ASN A 101 6.33 1.39 4.06
N SER A 102 6.64 1.59 2.79
CA SER A 102 7.11 2.87 2.31
C SER A 102 6.05 3.95 2.48
N PHE A 103 4.79 3.60 2.22
CA PHE A 103 3.68 4.53 2.41
C PHE A 103 3.60 4.98 3.87
N HIS A 104 3.78 4.05 4.80
CA HIS A 104 3.78 4.37 6.22
C HIS A 104 4.88 5.34 6.60
N GLU A 105 6.05 5.13 6.03
CA GLU A 105 7.16 6.04 6.30
C GLU A 105 6.87 7.43 5.81
N ILE A 106 6.25 7.52 4.63
CA ILE A 106 5.88 8.83 4.09
C ILE A 106 4.87 9.52 5.00
N CYS A 107 3.86 8.79 5.45
CA CYS A 107 2.86 9.35 6.35
C CYS A 107 3.49 9.84 7.64
N SER A 108 4.38 9.06 8.22
CA SER A 108 5.05 9.42 9.46
C SER A 108 5.89 10.67 9.28
N GLU A 109 6.61 10.74 8.18
CA GLU A 109 7.48 11.89 7.92
C GLU A 109 6.66 13.16 7.74
N LYS A 110 5.56 13.07 7.03
CA LYS A 110 4.69 14.25 6.84
C LYS A 110 4.12 14.72 8.15
N LYS A 111 3.72 13.79 9.02
CA LYS A 111 3.21 14.17 10.34
C LYS A 111 4.27 14.82 11.18
N ARG A 112 5.50 14.31 11.16
CA ARG A 112 6.58 14.90 11.92
C ARG A 112 6.89 16.31 11.46
N ARG A 113 6.88 16.55 10.16
CA ARG A 113 7.13 17.87 9.63
C ARG A 113 6.08 18.87 10.08
N VAL A 114 4.82 18.47 10.03
CA VAL A 114 3.74 19.34 10.47
C VAL A 114 3.89 19.65 11.94
N LYS A 115 4.21 18.66 12.76
CA LYS A 115 4.41 18.86 14.19
C LYS A 115 5.55 19.82 14.46
N SER A 116 6.67 19.64 13.76
CA SER A 116 7.81 20.53 13.94
C SER A 116 7.45 21.96 13.65
N ARG A 117 6.70 22.18 12.57
CA ARG A 117 6.26 23.52 12.24
C ARG A 117 5.40 24.12 13.33
N ASN A 118 4.46 23.33 13.83
CA ASN A 118 3.55 23.79 14.85
C ASN A 118 4.29 24.17 16.11
N GLN A 119 5.33 23.43 16.44
CA GLN A 119 6.11 23.73 17.63
C GLN A 119 6.87 25.03 17.49
N ILE A 120 7.36 25.31 16.32
CA ILE A 120 8.12 26.53 16.07
C ILE A 120 7.20 27.72 16.04
N GLY A 121 6.08 27.55 15.39
CA GLY A 121 5.13 28.64 15.26
C GLY A 121 4.32 28.85 16.49
#